data_16755790f5655b32adad28944e81eb19
#
_entry.id   16755790f5655b32adad28944e81eb19
#
_cell.length_a   1.000
_cell.length_b   1.000
_cell.length_c   1.000
_cell.angle_alpha   90.00
_cell.angle_beta   90.00
_cell.angle_gamma   90.00
#
_symmetry.space_group_name_H-M   'P 1'
#
loop_
_entity.id
_entity.type
_entity.pdbx_description
1 polymer ?
#
loop_
_entity_poly.entity_id
_entity_poly.type
_entity_poly.pdbx_seq_one_letter_code
_entity_poly.pdbx_strand_id
1 'polypeptide(L)'
;MNNNVLSIDFKQIEVPDNFGGAEEYCGELPAVRKKTPEPIKSLSDIEKISNWFIAREKYRDNMLFICGINFGLRCGDLLGLTFGKLITRDQGTGRNCFREHFEVIEAKTGKRRVLYINEAVQRAVALYLEHNARQASDYMFTSECNKEKNAEPVPMHVNSVERILKAAVKACGIDVTVATHTLRKTFAYHMIMQAPDRSRAIEMLQKILGHSSQSITLMYAGITDSEIMDMYKGINLGGAGHQNSNLRRQYTLRKDSPLTLVRTTDKTALALA
;
A
#
# COMPACT_ATOMS: atom_id res chain seq x y z
N MET A 1 10.06 53.47 -4.73
CA MET A 1 9.39 52.15 -4.69
C MET A 1 10.23 51.21 -5.52
N ASN A 2 11.10 50.43 -4.89
CA ASN A 2 12.07 49.61 -5.61
C ASN A 2 11.41 48.24 -5.98
N ASN A 3 11.09 48.08 -7.25
CA ASN A 3 10.76 46.79 -7.84
C ASN A 3 12.06 45.99 -7.96
N ASN A 4 12.37 45.12 -7.01
CA ASN A 4 13.44 44.15 -7.17
C ASN A 4 12.96 43.06 -8.15
N VAL A 5 13.24 43.24 -9.42
CA VAL A 5 13.12 42.22 -10.46
C VAL A 5 14.44 41.46 -10.48
N LEU A 6 14.41 40.19 -10.13
CA LEU A 6 15.54 39.28 -10.35
C LEU A 6 15.44 38.77 -11.78
N SER A 7 16.27 39.31 -12.68
CA SER A 7 16.45 38.79 -14.03
C SER A 7 17.61 37.79 -14.02
N ILE A 8 17.35 36.56 -14.39
CA ILE A 8 18.40 35.56 -14.63
C ILE A 8 18.66 35.56 -16.14
N ASP A 9 19.89 35.98 -16.54
CA ASP A 9 20.31 35.95 -17.93
C ASP A 9 20.88 34.55 -18.26
N PHE A 10 20.09 33.75 -18.96
CA PHE A 10 20.46 32.38 -19.36
C PHE A 10 21.44 32.34 -20.56
N LYS A 11 21.80 33.49 -21.17
CA LYS A 11 22.74 33.52 -22.28
C LYS A 11 24.21 33.24 -21.91
N GLN A 12 24.53 33.17 -20.63
CA GLN A 12 25.91 32.89 -20.13
C GLN A 12 26.09 31.45 -19.59
N ILE A 13 25.10 30.57 -19.74
CA ILE A 13 25.28 29.16 -19.39
C ILE A 13 25.73 28.45 -20.66
N GLU A 14 27.04 28.28 -20.82
CA GLU A 14 27.60 27.37 -21.83
C GLU A 14 27.21 25.94 -21.44
N VAL A 15 26.26 25.38 -22.17
CA VAL A 15 25.91 23.96 -22.08
C VAL A 15 27.03 23.22 -22.85
N PRO A 16 27.74 22.25 -22.24
CA PRO A 16 28.75 21.47 -22.95
C PRO A 16 28.08 20.75 -24.15
N ASP A 17 28.68 20.83 -25.32
CA ASP A 17 28.21 20.24 -26.59
C ASP A 17 28.13 18.68 -26.60
N ASN A 18 28.27 18.03 -25.46
CA ASN A 18 28.24 16.58 -25.31
C ASN A 18 26.95 16.00 -24.73
N PHE A 19 25.84 16.76 -24.71
CA PHE A 19 24.53 16.13 -24.61
C PHE A 19 24.14 15.68 -26.02
N GLY A 20 24.37 14.41 -26.30
CA GLY A 20 24.01 13.74 -27.54
C GLY A 20 22.59 14.05 -27.95
N GLY A 21 22.43 14.30 -29.27
CA GLY A 21 21.29 14.85 -29.95
C GLY A 21 19.91 14.53 -29.33
N ALA A 22 19.11 15.56 -29.25
CA ALA A 22 17.67 15.40 -29.09
C ALA A 22 17.14 14.70 -30.36
N GLU A 23 17.22 13.36 -30.38
CA GLU A 23 16.35 12.60 -31.24
C GLU A 23 14.92 12.90 -30.74
N GLU A 24 14.13 13.54 -31.61
CA GLU A 24 12.69 13.64 -31.43
C GLU A 24 12.15 12.23 -31.15
N TYR A 25 11.86 11.95 -29.89
CA TYR A 25 11.18 10.73 -29.48
C TYR A 25 9.72 10.85 -29.94
N CYS A 26 9.52 10.67 -31.26
CA CYS A 26 8.23 10.40 -31.89
C CYS A 26 7.88 8.92 -31.66
N GLY A 27 7.99 8.46 -30.42
CA GLY A 27 7.55 7.14 -30.01
C GLY A 27 6.06 7.19 -29.77
N GLU A 28 5.32 6.27 -30.41
CA GLU A 28 3.93 5.98 -30.09
C GLU A 28 3.76 5.92 -28.57
N LEU A 29 2.74 6.63 -28.06
CA LEU A 29 2.40 6.57 -26.62
C LEU A 29 2.32 5.11 -26.21
N PRO A 30 3.10 4.65 -25.22
CA PRO A 30 3.12 3.25 -24.82
C PRO A 30 1.69 2.83 -24.51
N ALA A 31 1.27 1.71 -25.11
CA ALA A 31 -0.05 1.10 -24.90
C ALA A 31 -0.40 1.16 -23.41
N VAL A 32 -1.64 1.57 -23.11
CA VAL A 32 -2.18 1.77 -21.75
C VAL A 32 -1.72 0.63 -20.86
N ARG A 33 -0.69 0.86 -20.06
CA ARG A 33 -0.16 -0.16 -19.14
C ARG A 33 -1.29 -0.57 -18.21
N LYS A 34 -1.62 -1.86 -18.17
CA LYS A 34 -2.57 -2.38 -17.18
C LYS A 34 -2.16 -1.84 -15.81
N LYS A 35 -3.07 -1.13 -15.14
CA LYS A 35 -2.79 -0.54 -13.82
C LYS A 35 -2.28 -1.66 -12.90
N THR A 36 -1.07 -1.48 -12.38
CA THR A 36 -0.44 -2.44 -11.47
C THR A 36 -1.16 -2.40 -10.11
N PRO A 37 -1.44 -3.54 -9.47
CA PRO A 37 -2.03 -3.55 -8.13
C PRO A 37 -1.20 -2.73 -7.14
N GLU A 38 -1.87 -1.94 -6.31
CA GLU A 38 -1.25 -1.02 -5.35
C GLU A 38 -1.51 -1.48 -3.91
N PRO A 39 -0.66 -1.09 -2.94
CA PRO A 39 -0.95 -1.26 -1.53
C PRO A 39 -2.02 -0.26 -1.07
N ILE A 40 -2.79 -0.64 -0.05
CA ILE A 40 -3.67 0.30 0.67
C ILE A 40 -2.80 1.01 1.71
N LYS A 41 -2.41 2.26 1.41
CA LYS A 41 -1.43 3.02 2.21
C LYS A 41 -2.05 3.69 3.44
N SER A 42 -3.31 4.10 3.35
CA SER A 42 -4.01 4.81 4.42
C SER A 42 -4.56 3.85 5.47
N LEU A 43 -4.22 4.08 6.74
CA LEU A 43 -4.80 3.33 7.86
C LEU A 43 -6.31 3.56 7.97
N SER A 44 -6.77 4.78 7.68
CA SER A 44 -8.21 5.08 7.68
C SER A 44 -8.96 4.32 6.60
N ASP A 45 -8.35 4.06 5.46
CA ASP A 45 -8.98 3.26 4.39
C ASP A 45 -9.01 1.77 4.74
N ILE A 46 -7.98 1.26 5.42
CA ILE A 46 -8.00 -0.10 5.99
C ILE A 46 -9.16 -0.23 6.97
N GLU A 47 -9.33 0.74 7.86
CA GLU A 47 -10.44 0.76 8.81
C GLU A 47 -11.80 0.85 8.14
N LYS A 48 -11.98 1.72 7.14
CA LYS A 48 -13.22 1.82 6.36
C LYS A 48 -13.60 0.50 5.70
N ILE A 49 -12.63 -0.20 5.10
CA ILE A 49 -12.85 -1.52 4.46
C ILE A 49 -13.29 -2.54 5.50
N SER A 50 -12.59 -2.63 6.64
CA SER A 50 -12.93 -3.55 7.73
C SER A 50 -14.35 -3.29 8.25
N ASN A 51 -14.66 -2.03 8.57
CA ASN A 51 -15.99 -1.62 9.05
C ASN A 51 -17.09 -1.88 8.00
N TRP A 52 -16.78 -1.72 6.71
CA TRP A 52 -17.72 -2.02 5.63
C TRP A 52 -18.07 -3.50 5.56
N PHE A 53 -17.12 -4.41 5.78
CA PHE A 53 -17.38 -5.84 5.87
C PHE A 53 -18.21 -6.18 7.12
N ILE A 54 -17.82 -5.65 8.28
CA ILE A 54 -18.50 -5.91 9.57
C ILE A 54 -19.95 -5.44 9.52
N ALA A 55 -20.20 -4.22 9.03
CA ALA A 55 -21.55 -3.66 8.91
C ALA A 55 -22.47 -4.47 7.98
N ARG A 56 -21.93 -5.38 7.17
CA ARG A 56 -22.66 -6.27 6.25
C ARG A 56 -22.60 -7.73 6.68
N GLU A 57 -22.17 -7.99 7.91
CA GLU A 57 -22.05 -9.34 8.47
C GLU A 57 -21.13 -10.27 7.64
N LYS A 58 -20.22 -9.66 6.83
CA LYS A 58 -19.23 -10.39 6.02
C LYS A 58 -17.98 -10.68 6.84
N TYR A 59 -18.17 -11.33 7.99
CA TYR A 59 -17.10 -11.58 8.96
C TYR A 59 -15.95 -12.41 8.38
N ARG A 60 -16.25 -13.38 7.49
CA ARG A 60 -15.21 -14.15 6.78
C ARG A 60 -14.34 -13.25 5.90
N ASP A 61 -14.96 -12.34 5.15
CA ASP A 61 -14.25 -11.46 4.22
C ASP A 61 -13.44 -10.40 5.01
N ASN A 62 -13.96 -9.94 6.16
CA ASN A 62 -13.19 -9.11 7.08
C ASN A 62 -11.97 -9.87 7.64
N MET A 63 -12.16 -11.10 8.11
CA MET A 63 -11.07 -11.95 8.61
C MET A 63 -10.02 -12.20 7.52
N LEU A 64 -10.44 -12.48 6.26
CA LEU A 64 -9.56 -12.63 5.12
C LEU A 64 -8.72 -11.36 4.88
N PHE A 65 -9.36 -10.20 4.89
CA PHE A 65 -8.70 -8.92 4.67
C PHE A 65 -7.67 -8.64 5.77
N ILE A 66 -8.06 -8.72 7.04
CA ILE A 66 -7.17 -8.46 8.19
C ILE A 66 -6.01 -9.48 8.23
N CYS A 67 -6.27 -10.78 8.09
CA CYS A 67 -5.20 -11.78 8.03
C CYS A 67 -4.25 -11.54 6.85
N GLY A 68 -4.78 -11.19 5.70
CA GLY A 68 -3.97 -10.96 4.49
C GLY A 68 -2.99 -9.80 4.64
N ILE A 69 -3.43 -8.67 5.19
CA ILE A 69 -2.57 -7.48 5.40
C ILE A 69 -1.64 -7.60 6.61
N ASN A 70 -1.85 -8.57 7.52
CA ASN A 70 -1.00 -8.78 8.69
C ASN A 70 -0.01 -9.94 8.54
N PHE A 71 -0.34 -10.97 7.77
CA PHE A 71 0.58 -12.10 7.53
C PHE A 71 1.48 -11.89 6.31
N GLY A 72 1.05 -11.10 5.35
CA GLY A 72 1.80 -10.88 4.11
C GLY A 72 2.09 -12.17 3.34
N LEU A 73 1.23 -13.18 3.45
CA LEU A 73 1.32 -14.41 2.69
C LEU A 73 0.91 -14.22 1.22
N ARG A 74 1.35 -15.11 0.35
CA ARG A 74 0.72 -15.21 -0.98
C ARG A 74 -0.72 -15.67 -0.82
N CYS A 75 -1.59 -15.21 -1.72
CA CYS A 75 -3.02 -15.47 -1.62
C CYS A 75 -3.33 -16.98 -1.49
N GLY A 76 -2.65 -17.84 -2.28
CA GLY A 76 -2.83 -19.30 -2.16
C GLY A 76 -2.44 -19.87 -0.81
N ASP A 77 -1.30 -19.42 -0.25
CA ASP A 77 -0.85 -19.86 1.08
C ASP A 77 -1.79 -19.35 2.20
N LEU A 78 -2.33 -18.13 2.05
CA LEU A 78 -3.32 -17.57 2.97
C LEU A 78 -4.60 -18.40 2.99
N LEU A 79 -5.13 -18.73 1.82
CA LEU A 79 -6.37 -19.49 1.68
C LEU A 79 -6.27 -20.94 2.19
N GLY A 80 -5.07 -21.50 2.23
CA GLY A 80 -4.79 -22.82 2.78
C GLY A 80 -4.70 -22.88 4.32
N LEU A 81 -4.87 -21.75 5.02
CA LEU A 81 -4.82 -21.75 6.49
C LEU A 81 -6.06 -22.42 7.10
N THR A 82 -5.82 -23.19 8.18
CA THR A 82 -6.87 -23.76 9.02
C THR A 82 -6.91 -23.06 10.39
N PHE A 83 -8.04 -23.13 11.08
CA PHE A 83 -8.16 -22.53 12.43
C PHE A 83 -7.17 -23.12 13.41
N GLY A 84 -6.83 -24.40 13.31
CA GLY A 84 -5.84 -25.09 14.19
C GLY A 84 -4.41 -24.58 14.03
N LYS A 85 -4.10 -23.83 12.93
CA LYS A 85 -2.81 -23.10 12.84
C LYS A 85 -2.74 -21.95 13.84
N LEU A 86 -3.87 -21.27 14.08
CA LEU A 86 -3.94 -20.08 14.93
C LEU A 86 -4.41 -20.37 16.36
N ILE A 87 -5.26 -21.39 16.51
CA ILE A 87 -5.93 -21.71 17.79
C ILE A 87 -5.45 -23.06 18.29
N THR A 88 -5.25 -23.15 19.58
CA THR A 88 -4.90 -24.39 20.29
C THR A 88 -5.76 -24.52 21.56
N ARG A 89 -5.82 -25.73 22.10
CA ARG A 89 -6.45 -25.97 23.40
C ARG A 89 -5.39 -25.88 24.48
N ASP A 90 -5.58 -24.99 25.41
CA ASP A 90 -4.73 -24.88 26.60
C ASP A 90 -4.90 -26.13 27.48
N GLN A 91 -3.80 -26.78 27.85
CA GLN A 91 -3.84 -28.03 28.57
C GLN A 91 -4.22 -27.86 30.04
N GLY A 92 -3.95 -26.69 30.62
CA GLY A 92 -4.24 -26.43 32.05
C GLY A 92 -5.70 -26.04 32.27
N THR A 93 -6.25 -25.19 31.40
CA THR A 93 -7.63 -24.65 31.53
C THR A 93 -8.65 -25.40 30.67
N GLY A 94 -8.19 -26.18 29.68
CA GLY A 94 -9.04 -26.84 28.70
C GLY A 94 -9.76 -25.89 27.74
N ARG A 95 -9.41 -24.60 27.76
CA ARG A 95 -10.02 -23.56 26.90
C ARG A 95 -9.25 -23.39 25.59
N ASN A 96 -9.94 -22.95 24.56
CA ASN A 96 -9.28 -22.54 23.33
C ASN A 96 -8.59 -21.21 23.52
N CYS A 97 -7.33 -21.10 23.07
CA CYS A 97 -6.53 -19.88 23.10
C CYS A 97 -5.80 -19.68 21.77
N PHE A 98 -5.46 -18.45 21.45
CA PHE A 98 -4.61 -18.16 20.31
C PHE A 98 -3.17 -18.57 20.61
N ARG A 99 -2.51 -19.14 19.60
CA ARG A 99 -1.06 -19.30 19.62
C ARG A 99 -0.40 -17.93 19.50
N GLU A 100 0.79 -17.76 20.01
CA GLU A 100 1.59 -16.56 19.79
C GLU A 100 2.05 -16.48 18.32
N HIS A 101 2.46 -17.63 17.77
CA HIS A 101 2.94 -17.76 16.40
C HIS A 101 2.59 -19.13 15.82
N PHE A 102 2.68 -19.24 14.51
CA PHE A 102 2.53 -20.51 13.78
C PHE A 102 3.46 -20.56 12.57
N GLU A 103 3.60 -21.75 12.00
CA GLU A 103 4.48 -21.98 10.86
C GLU A 103 3.70 -22.34 9.60
N VAL A 104 4.20 -21.80 8.49
CA VAL A 104 3.71 -22.12 7.15
C VAL A 104 4.88 -22.48 6.26
N ILE A 105 4.70 -23.48 5.40
CA ILE A 105 5.59 -23.78 4.28
C ILE A 105 4.95 -23.17 3.05
N GLU A 106 5.61 -22.18 2.44
CA GLU A 106 5.10 -21.50 1.25
C GLU A 106 5.08 -22.48 0.07
N ALA A 107 3.93 -22.70 -0.57
CA ALA A 107 3.76 -23.67 -1.64
C ALA A 107 4.68 -23.39 -2.85
N LYS A 108 4.89 -22.12 -3.20
CA LYS A 108 5.71 -21.75 -4.36
C LYS A 108 7.22 -21.91 -4.13
N THR A 109 7.71 -21.71 -2.91
CA THR A 109 9.15 -21.60 -2.63
C THR A 109 9.67 -22.72 -1.74
N GLY A 110 8.78 -23.48 -1.09
CA GLY A 110 9.14 -24.48 -0.08
C GLY A 110 9.73 -23.85 1.22
N LYS A 111 9.77 -22.53 1.32
CA LYS A 111 10.37 -21.85 2.48
C LYS A 111 9.45 -21.92 3.68
N ARG A 112 10.02 -22.28 4.82
CA ARG A 112 9.37 -22.21 6.14
C ARG A 112 9.34 -20.76 6.61
N ARG A 113 8.17 -20.29 7.05
CA ARG A 113 7.96 -18.98 7.66
C ARG A 113 7.27 -19.11 8.99
N VAL A 114 7.76 -18.39 9.97
CA VAL A 114 7.10 -18.18 11.27
C VAL A 114 6.31 -16.88 11.17
N LEU A 115 5.04 -16.94 11.56
CA LEU A 115 4.10 -15.83 11.52
C LEU A 115 3.54 -15.58 12.91
N TYR A 116 3.59 -14.32 13.37
CA TYR A 116 3.02 -13.91 14.64
C TYR A 116 1.54 -13.54 14.49
N ILE A 117 0.76 -13.89 15.50
CA ILE A 117 -0.68 -13.64 15.56
C ILE A 117 -0.90 -12.40 16.43
N ASN A 118 -0.94 -11.23 15.78
CA ASN A 118 -1.15 -9.98 16.48
C ASN A 118 -2.63 -9.79 16.89
N GLU A 119 -2.87 -8.81 17.71
CA GLU A 119 -4.18 -8.51 18.29
C GLU A 119 -5.26 -8.21 17.23
N ALA A 120 -4.90 -7.55 16.11
CA ALA A 120 -5.85 -7.29 15.04
C ALA A 120 -6.37 -8.58 14.39
N VAL A 121 -5.47 -9.55 14.17
CA VAL A 121 -5.84 -10.87 13.67
C VAL A 121 -6.69 -11.62 14.67
N GLN A 122 -6.30 -11.61 15.98
CA GLN A 122 -7.08 -12.26 17.03
C GLN A 122 -8.51 -11.75 17.08
N ARG A 123 -8.70 -10.42 17.04
CA ARG A 123 -10.03 -9.78 17.02
C ARG A 123 -10.85 -10.20 15.80
N ALA A 124 -10.25 -10.20 14.61
CA ALA A 124 -10.97 -10.56 13.39
C ALA A 124 -11.39 -12.03 13.35
N VAL A 125 -10.52 -12.93 13.85
CA VAL A 125 -10.83 -14.36 13.95
C VAL A 125 -11.87 -14.62 15.04
N ALA A 126 -11.76 -13.99 16.22
CA ALA A 126 -12.74 -14.11 17.30
C ALA A 126 -14.12 -13.65 16.83
N LEU A 127 -14.21 -12.48 16.20
CA LEU A 127 -15.47 -11.96 15.65
C LEU A 127 -16.12 -12.95 14.65
N TYR A 128 -15.31 -13.56 13.78
CA TYR A 128 -15.84 -14.58 12.87
C TYR A 128 -16.38 -15.80 13.62
N LEU A 129 -15.67 -16.28 14.66
CA LEU A 129 -16.05 -17.47 15.40
C LEU A 129 -17.25 -17.25 16.34
N GLU A 130 -17.52 -16.02 16.76
CA GLU A 130 -18.74 -15.66 17.50
C GLU A 130 -20.00 -15.92 16.66
N HIS A 131 -19.91 -15.80 15.34
CA HIS A 131 -21.03 -15.98 14.42
C HIS A 131 -21.01 -17.32 13.67
N ASN A 132 -19.90 -18.08 13.74
CA ASN A 132 -19.70 -19.28 12.94
C ASN A 132 -18.98 -20.36 13.75
N ALA A 133 -19.66 -21.42 14.09
CA ALA A 133 -19.02 -22.58 14.72
C ALA A 133 -18.07 -23.27 13.71
N ARG A 134 -16.80 -23.48 14.11
CA ARG A 134 -15.76 -24.11 13.31
C ARG A 134 -14.91 -25.06 14.12
N GLN A 135 -14.33 -26.05 13.44
CA GLN A 135 -13.35 -26.95 14.02
C GLN A 135 -11.92 -26.54 13.68
N ALA A 136 -10.93 -27.04 14.41
CA ALA A 136 -9.52 -26.74 14.19
C ALA A 136 -9.04 -27.18 12.79
N SER A 137 -9.62 -28.27 12.26
CA SER A 137 -9.32 -28.78 10.91
C SER A 137 -9.89 -27.94 9.77
N ASP A 138 -10.91 -27.11 10.06
CA ASP A 138 -11.60 -26.34 9.03
C ASP A 138 -10.69 -25.27 8.43
N TYR A 139 -10.81 -25.07 7.11
CA TYR A 139 -10.18 -23.93 6.46
C TYR A 139 -10.80 -22.63 6.95
N MET A 140 -9.96 -21.61 7.15
CA MET A 140 -10.42 -20.29 7.60
C MET A 140 -11.25 -19.56 6.53
N PHE A 141 -10.96 -19.79 5.27
CA PHE A 141 -11.53 -19.07 4.14
C PHE A 141 -12.19 -20.04 3.15
N THR A 142 -13.36 -20.52 3.52
CA THR A 142 -14.11 -21.48 2.70
C THR A 142 -14.96 -20.78 1.63
N SER A 143 -15.19 -21.49 0.52
CA SER A 143 -16.12 -21.06 -0.53
C SER A 143 -17.56 -21.17 -0.05
N GLU A 144 -18.38 -20.14 -0.33
CA GLU A 144 -19.83 -20.18 -0.11
C GLU A 144 -20.58 -20.81 -1.29
N CYS A 145 -19.89 -21.09 -2.39
CA CYS A 145 -20.52 -21.59 -3.63
C CYS A 145 -20.76 -23.10 -3.63
N ASN A 146 -20.23 -23.86 -2.66
CA ASN A 146 -20.53 -25.28 -2.55
C ASN A 146 -21.92 -25.47 -1.94
N LYS A 147 -22.93 -25.44 -2.80
CA LYS A 147 -24.35 -25.59 -2.43
C LYS A 147 -24.79 -27.04 -2.25
N GLU A 148 -23.94 -28.00 -2.52
CA GLU A 148 -24.23 -29.39 -2.20
C GLU A 148 -24.15 -29.61 -0.71
N LYS A 149 -25.29 -29.97 -0.09
CA LYS A 149 -25.45 -30.07 1.39
C LYS A 149 -24.47 -31.01 2.08
N ASN A 150 -23.71 -31.82 1.34
CA ASN A 150 -22.76 -32.81 1.84
C ASN A 150 -21.34 -32.67 1.26
N ALA A 151 -21.02 -31.58 0.56
CA ALA A 151 -19.68 -31.39 0.04
C ALA A 151 -18.71 -30.90 1.15
N GLU A 152 -17.53 -31.50 1.20
CA GLU A 152 -16.45 -31.07 2.08
C GLU A 152 -16.13 -29.59 1.87
N PRO A 153 -15.94 -28.80 2.95
CA PRO A 153 -15.60 -27.39 2.81
C PRO A 153 -14.25 -27.21 2.09
N VAL A 154 -14.27 -26.62 0.92
CA VAL A 154 -13.05 -26.33 0.15
C VAL A 154 -12.61 -24.88 0.35
N PRO A 155 -11.29 -24.60 0.26
CA PRO A 155 -10.80 -23.24 0.29
C PRO A 155 -11.41 -22.38 -0.82
N MET A 156 -11.56 -21.09 -0.54
CA MET A 156 -11.99 -20.09 -1.51
C MET A 156 -10.98 -20.03 -2.68
N HIS A 157 -11.50 -19.82 -3.90
CA HIS A 157 -10.64 -19.62 -5.06
C HIS A 157 -9.99 -18.21 -5.03
N VAL A 158 -8.74 -18.13 -5.51
CA VAL A 158 -7.94 -16.88 -5.52
C VAL A 158 -8.66 -15.72 -6.22
N ASN A 159 -9.39 -15.99 -7.32
CA ASN A 159 -10.16 -14.96 -8.04
C ASN A 159 -11.31 -14.37 -7.19
N SER A 160 -11.82 -15.12 -6.22
CA SER A 160 -12.86 -14.64 -5.31
C SER A 160 -12.32 -13.56 -4.39
N VAL A 161 -11.06 -13.67 -3.96
CA VAL A 161 -10.38 -12.66 -3.14
C VAL A 161 -10.32 -11.32 -3.88
N GLU A 162 -9.91 -11.34 -5.14
CA GLU A 162 -9.86 -10.12 -5.96
C GLU A 162 -11.23 -9.46 -6.10
N ARG A 163 -12.27 -10.25 -6.34
CA ARG A 163 -13.66 -9.76 -6.44
C ARG A 163 -14.14 -9.13 -5.14
N ILE A 164 -13.83 -9.76 -4.00
CA ILE A 164 -14.17 -9.25 -2.66
C ILE A 164 -13.48 -7.91 -2.41
N LEU A 165 -12.18 -7.82 -2.68
CA LEU A 165 -11.42 -6.58 -2.50
C LEU A 165 -11.92 -5.45 -3.41
N LYS A 166 -12.15 -5.74 -4.70
CA LYS A 166 -12.70 -4.75 -5.66
C LYS A 166 -14.05 -4.21 -5.21
N ALA A 167 -14.93 -5.07 -4.72
CA ALA A 167 -16.24 -4.67 -4.21
C ALA A 167 -16.12 -3.74 -2.98
N ALA A 168 -15.24 -4.08 -2.03
CA ALA A 168 -15.03 -3.30 -0.83
C ALA A 168 -14.42 -1.92 -1.12
N VAL A 169 -13.33 -1.87 -1.90
CA VAL A 169 -12.65 -0.63 -2.28
C VAL A 169 -13.59 0.31 -3.04
N LYS A 170 -14.36 -0.22 -4.01
CA LYS A 170 -15.37 0.55 -4.75
C LYS A 170 -16.45 1.10 -3.83
N ALA A 171 -16.98 0.28 -2.92
CA ALA A 171 -18.04 0.68 -2.00
C ALA A 171 -17.58 1.71 -0.97
N CYS A 172 -16.31 1.67 -0.59
CA CYS A 172 -15.70 2.65 0.32
C CYS A 172 -15.23 3.94 -0.37
N GLY A 173 -15.34 4.03 -1.71
CA GLY A 173 -14.89 5.19 -2.48
C GLY A 173 -13.37 5.39 -2.45
N ILE A 174 -12.60 4.29 -2.37
CA ILE A 174 -11.14 4.32 -2.29
C ILE A 174 -10.57 4.17 -3.71
N ASP A 175 -9.74 5.12 -4.15
CA ASP A 175 -9.11 5.09 -5.48
C ASP A 175 -7.77 4.34 -5.43
N VAL A 176 -7.85 3.01 -5.35
CA VAL A 176 -6.70 2.10 -5.34
C VAL A 176 -6.98 0.93 -6.28
N THR A 177 -6.03 0.63 -7.15
CA THR A 177 -6.11 -0.55 -8.01
C THR A 177 -5.80 -1.81 -7.20
N VAL A 178 -6.80 -2.66 -6.99
CA VAL A 178 -6.65 -3.87 -6.17
C VAL A 178 -6.66 -5.15 -6.99
N ALA A 179 -5.83 -6.12 -6.56
CA ALA A 179 -5.80 -7.50 -7.00
C ALA A 179 -5.36 -8.42 -5.85
N THR A 180 -5.15 -9.70 -6.11
CA THR A 180 -4.75 -10.69 -5.11
C THR A 180 -3.46 -10.34 -4.36
N HIS A 181 -2.52 -9.63 -5.00
CA HIS A 181 -1.27 -9.18 -4.38
C HIS A 181 -1.41 -7.93 -3.50
N THR A 182 -2.53 -7.21 -3.57
CA THR A 182 -2.75 -5.97 -2.78
C THR A 182 -2.58 -6.21 -1.28
N LEU A 183 -3.11 -7.30 -0.74
CA LEU A 183 -2.97 -7.64 0.69
C LEU A 183 -1.50 -7.74 1.11
N ARG A 184 -0.71 -8.49 0.34
CA ARG A 184 0.72 -8.68 0.61
C ARG A 184 1.53 -7.40 0.35
N LYS A 185 1.14 -6.57 -0.61
CA LYS A 185 1.74 -5.25 -0.84
C LYS A 185 1.44 -4.29 0.30
N THR A 186 0.21 -4.31 0.82
CA THR A 186 -0.20 -3.52 1.99
C THR A 186 0.62 -3.89 3.22
N PHE A 187 0.79 -5.20 3.48
CA PHE A 187 1.71 -5.68 4.52
C PHE A 187 3.12 -5.12 4.33
N ALA A 188 3.68 -5.23 3.12
CA ALA A 188 5.03 -4.78 2.82
C ALA A 188 5.20 -3.27 3.05
N TYR A 189 4.25 -2.46 2.59
CA TYR A 189 4.25 -1.02 2.79
C TYR A 189 4.26 -0.66 4.27
N HIS A 190 3.31 -1.20 5.05
CA HIS A 190 3.19 -0.86 6.46
C HIS A 190 4.35 -1.39 7.31
N MET A 191 4.95 -2.53 6.95
CA MET A 191 6.16 -3.03 7.58
C MET A 191 7.34 -2.05 7.48
N ILE A 192 7.48 -1.36 6.34
CA ILE A 192 8.52 -0.34 6.15
C ILE A 192 8.13 0.96 6.86
N MET A 193 6.88 1.41 6.68
CA MET A 193 6.47 2.73 7.14
C MET A 193 6.31 2.84 8.66
N GLN A 194 5.98 1.75 9.33
CA GLN A 194 5.82 1.71 10.80
C GLN A 194 7.10 1.29 11.54
N ALA A 195 8.13 0.85 10.82
CA ALA A 195 9.37 0.45 11.45
C ALA A 195 10.18 1.67 11.97
N PRO A 196 10.74 1.59 13.17
CA PRO A 196 11.65 2.62 13.69
C PRO A 196 12.89 2.81 12.80
N ASP A 197 13.44 1.71 12.28
CA ASP A 197 14.53 1.68 11.31
C ASP A 197 14.04 1.10 9.99
N ARG A 198 13.79 1.98 9.02
CA ARG A 198 13.29 1.62 7.69
C ARG A 198 14.29 0.82 6.87
N SER A 199 15.58 1.12 6.99
CA SER A 199 16.63 0.42 6.24
C SER A 199 16.69 -1.05 6.65
N ARG A 200 16.69 -1.31 7.95
CA ARG A 200 16.63 -2.67 8.51
C ARG A 200 15.32 -3.38 8.15
N ALA A 201 14.20 -2.66 8.17
CA ALA A 201 12.90 -3.23 7.78
C ALA A 201 12.89 -3.67 6.30
N ILE A 202 13.49 -2.90 5.40
CA ILE A 202 13.61 -3.24 3.98
C ILE A 202 14.43 -4.53 3.80
N GLU A 203 15.56 -4.67 4.49
CA GLU A 203 16.39 -5.87 4.45
C GLU A 203 15.64 -7.12 4.96
N MET A 204 14.94 -6.99 6.09
CA MET A 204 14.15 -8.06 6.64
C MET A 204 12.99 -8.43 5.72
N LEU A 205 12.31 -7.43 5.16
CA LEU A 205 11.19 -7.62 4.24
C LEU A 205 11.66 -8.28 2.94
N GLN A 206 12.84 -7.93 2.41
CA GLN A 206 13.43 -8.59 1.26
C GLN A 206 13.60 -10.09 1.50
N LYS A 207 14.10 -10.48 2.67
CA LYS A 207 14.23 -11.89 3.08
C LYS A 207 12.87 -12.58 3.20
N ILE A 208 11.91 -11.92 3.86
CA ILE A 208 10.54 -12.41 4.05
C ILE A 208 9.84 -12.65 2.71
N LEU A 209 9.94 -11.70 1.78
CA LEU A 209 9.29 -11.79 0.49
C LEU A 209 10.05 -12.67 -0.52
N GLY A 210 11.35 -12.90 -0.28
CA GLY A 210 12.23 -13.66 -1.15
C GLY A 210 12.62 -12.90 -2.42
N HIS A 211 12.77 -11.58 -2.32
CA HIS A 211 13.16 -10.72 -3.43
C HIS A 211 14.68 -10.73 -3.62
N SER A 212 15.14 -10.63 -4.85
CA SER A 212 16.57 -10.64 -5.20
C SER A 212 17.28 -9.32 -4.86
N SER A 213 16.55 -8.20 -4.72
CA SER A 213 17.12 -6.91 -4.35
C SER A 213 16.19 -6.06 -3.49
N GLN A 214 16.77 -5.07 -2.80
CA GLN A 214 16.00 -4.09 -2.05
C GLN A 214 15.13 -3.20 -2.96
N SER A 215 15.64 -2.84 -4.15
CA SER A 215 14.89 -2.07 -5.14
C SER A 215 13.57 -2.76 -5.54
N ILE A 216 13.61 -4.08 -5.75
CA ILE A 216 12.41 -4.86 -6.02
C ILE A 216 11.45 -4.82 -4.82
N THR A 217 11.99 -4.85 -3.59
CA THR A 217 11.19 -4.79 -2.36
C THR A 217 10.50 -3.44 -2.22
N LEU A 218 11.19 -2.34 -2.46
CA LEU A 218 10.63 -0.98 -2.43
C LEU A 218 9.55 -0.80 -3.49
N MET A 219 9.83 -1.17 -4.73
CA MET A 219 8.86 -1.13 -5.83
C MET A 219 7.63 -2.00 -5.52
N TYR A 220 7.84 -3.19 -4.94
CA TYR A 220 6.76 -4.08 -4.54
C TYR A 220 5.90 -3.48 -3.42
N ALA A 221 6.51 -2.82 -2.43
CA ALA A 221 5.82 -2.10 -1.37
C ALA A 221 5.06 -0.86 -1.89
N GLY A 222 5.25 -0.49 -3.15
CA GLY A 222 4.60 0.69 -3.73
C GLY A 222 5.22 2.01 -3.29
N ILE A 223 6.49 1.97 -2.88
CA ILE A 223 7.32 3.15 -2.68
C ILE A 223 7.79 3.58 -4.07
N THR A 224 7.16 4.60 -4.61
CA THR A 224 7.26 5.03 -6.01
C THR A 224 7.91 6.40 -6.13
N ASP A 225 8.17 6.81 -7.38
CA ASP A 225 8.68 8.13 -7.71
C ASP A 225 7.84 9.28 -7.12
N SER A 226 6.54 9.08 -6.87
CA SER A 226 5.71 10.09 -6.21
C SER A 226 6.16 10.38 -4.77
N GLU A 227 6.61 9.37 -4.02
CA GLU A 227 7.16 9.57 -2.67
C GLU A 227 8.54 10.24 -2.73
N ILE A 228 9.33 9.93 -3.76
CA ILE A 228 10.57 10.65 -4.06
C ILE A 228 10.26 12.12 -4.37
N MET A 229 9.24 12.41 -5.18
CA MET A 229 8.79 13.77 -5.45
C MET A 229 8.31 14.50 -4.19
N ASP A 230 7.63 13.82 -3.28
CA ASP A 230 7.22 14.41 -2.01
C ASP A 230 8.42 14.72 -1.10
N MET A 231 9.47 13.91 -1.14
CA MET A 231 10.76 14.24 -0.51
C MET A 231 11.37 15.51 -1.11
N TYR A 232 11.38 15.66 -2.45
CA TYR A 232 11.84 16.88 -3.09
C TYR A 232 11.02 18.12 -2.69
N LYS A 233 9.70 18.00 -2.58
CA LYS A 233 8.83 19.08 -2.10
C LYS A 233 9.12 19.46 -0.64
N GLY A 234 9.56 18.50 0.18
CA GLY A 234 9.93 18.71 1.57
C GLY A 234 11.31 19.36 1.75
N ILE A 235 12.20 19.24 0.76
CA ILE A 235 13.53 19.82 0.80
C ILE A 235 13.44 21.31 0.43
N ASN A 236 13.85 22.16 1.36
CA ASN A 236 13.98 23.59 1.14
C ASN A 236 15.30 24.09 1.74
N LEU A 237 16.38 23.91 1.00
CA LEU A 237 17.74 24.23 1.41
C LEU A 237 18.11 25.62 0.93
N GLY A 238 18.16 26.57 1.86
CA GLY A 238 18.62 27.93 1.60
C GLY A 238 17.50 28.91 1.23
N GLY A 239 17.84 30.18 1.26
CA GLY A 239 16.94 31.31 1.06
C GLY A 239 16.78 32.17 2.33
N ALA A 240 17.03 33.47 2.18
CA ALA A 240 16.77 34.43 3.25
C ALA A 240 15.25 34.47 3.53
N GLY A 241 14.79 33.89 4.62
CA GLY A 241 13.37 33.94 4.99
C GLY A 241 12.81 32.73 5.73
N HIS A 242 13.66 31.89 6.28
CA HIS A 242 13.22 30.63 6.94
C HIS A 242 12.40 30.82 8.25
N GLN A 243 12.07 32.04 8.66
CA GLN A 243 11.42 32.29 9.96
C GLN A 243 9.92 32.64 9.89
N ASN A 244 9.24 32.54 8.73
CA ASN A 244 7.79 32.73 8.67
C ASN A 244 7.11 31.67 7.80
N SER A 245 6.72 30.58 8.44
CA SER A 245 6.02 29.43 7.83
C SER A 245 4.61 29.75 7.30
N ASN A 246 4.09 30.97 7.50
CA ASN A 246 2.73 31.34 7.13
C ASN A 246 2.58 32.12 5.81
N LEU A 247 3.67 32.38 5.09
CA LEU A 247 3.61 33.04 3.79
C LEU A 247 4.03 32.07 2.70
N ARG A 248 3.10 31.25 2.20
CA ARG A 248 3.25 30.61 0.89
C ARG A 248 3.29 31.72 -0.17
N ARG A 249 4.49 32.18 -0.52
CA ARG A 249 4.70 33.10 -1.63
C ARG A 249 4.50 32.31 -2.92
N GLN A 250 3.39 32.56 -3.61
CA GLN A 250 3.16 32.01 -4.94
C GLN A 250 3.86 32.91 -5.97
N TYR A 251 4.63 32.29 -6.85
CA TYR A 251 5.26 32.93 -8.01
C TYR A 251 4.57 32.43 -9.26
N THR A 252 4.20 33.33 -10.16
CA THR A 252 3.61 32.99 -11.46
C THR A 252 4.55 33.43 -12.59
N LEU A 253 4.69 32.60 -13.59
CA LEU A 253 5.42 32.92 -14.83
C LEU A 253 4.46 33.62 -15.81
N ARG A 254 4.88 34.75 -16.40
CA ARG A 254 4.12 35.40 -17.47
C ARG A 254 4.23 34.57 -18.77
N LYS A 255 3.09 34.36 -19.44
CA LYS A 255 3.01 33.51 -20.63
C LYS A 255 3.77 34.05 -21.87
N ASP A 256 4.04 35.36 -21.96
CA ASP A 256 4.43 36.02 -23.22
C ASP A 256 5.74 36.82 -23.14
N SER A 257 6.63 36.48 -22.21
CA SER A 257 7.88 37.22 -22.01
C SER A 257 9.04 36.30 -21.67
N PRO A 258 10.31 36.70 -21.92
CA PRO A 258 11.44 36.01 -21.36
C PRO A 258 11.21 35.83 -19.85
N LEU A 259 11.51 34.63 -19.31
CA LEU A 259 11.16 34.16 -17.99
C LEU A 259 11.35 35.22 -16.88
N THR A 260 10.29 35.99 -16.62
CA THR A 260 10.28 37.02 -15.56
C THR A 260 9.35 36.57 -14.44
N LEU A 261 9.92 36.44 -13.23
CA LEU A 261 9.17 36.08 -12.03
C LEU A 261 8.58 37.35 -11.39
N VAL A 262 7.25 37.40 -11.23
CA VAL A 262 6.56 38.50 -10.55
C VAL A 262 6.06 38.01 -9.18
N ARG A 263 6.31 38.75 -8.12
CA ARG A 263 5.72 38.48 -6.80
C ARG A 263 4.22 38.72 -6.86
N THR A 264 3.42 37.73 -6.53
CA THR A 264 1.94 37.81 -6.44
C THR A 264 1.47 38.47 -5.14
N THR A 265 2.08 39.60 -4.70
CA THR A 265 1.58 40.36 -3.54
C THR A 265 0.61 41.47 -3.92
N ASP A 266 0.44 41.79 -5.20
CA ASP A 266 -0.50 42.81 -5.66
C ASP A 266 -1.77 42.15 -6.23
N LYS A 267 -2.88 42.32 -5.50
CA LYS A 267 -4.22 41.89 -5.95
C LYS A 267 -4.67 42.57 -7.28
N THR A 268 -3.96 43.60 -7.73
CA THR A 268 -4.23 44.33 -8.97
C THR A 268 -3.61 43.66 -10.21
N ALA A 269 -2.66 42.75 -10.08
CA ALA A 269 -2.04 42.08 -11.23
C ALA A 269 -2.85 40.86 -11.76
N LEU A 270 -3.87 40.41 -11.01
CA LEU A 270 -4.69 39.24 -11.41
C LEU A 270 -5.82 39.60 -12.40
N ALA A 271 -6.06 40.89 -12.67
CA ALA A 271 -7.13 41.35 -13.57
C ALA A 271 -6.70 41.58 -15.02
N LEU A 272 -5.42 41.34 -15.36
CA LEU A 272 -4.83 41.58 -16.69
C LEU A 272 -4.02 40.40 -17.23
N ALA A 273 -4.29 39.14 -16.72
CA ALA A 273 -3.67 37.92 -17.26
C ALA A 273 -4.71 37.01 -17.88
#